data_3a41c7dd24587863c11f522310e11fd8
#
_entry.id   3a41c7dd24587863c11f522310e11fd8
#
_cell.length_a   1.000
_cell.length_b   1.000
_cell.length_c   1.000
_cell.angle_alpha   90.00
_cell.angle_beta   90.00
_cell.angle_gamma   90.00
#
_symmetry.space_group_name_H-M   'P 1'
#
loop_
_entity.id
_entity.type
_entity.pdbx_description
1 polymer ?
#
loop_
_entity_poly.entity_id
_entity_poly.type
_entity_poly.pdbx_seq_one_letter_code
_entity_poly.pdbx_strand_id
1 'polypeptide(L)'
;EQESPNYVRLVGTAEVAEPLEPGKVVYEGLDALGRTGRVRACITRQMMDEGRARARSRSLPDPSGWPSHNEEASIELPDGRIYHGWFWNRSHLLAKSLGGSDELQNLVCGTRMQNVGANDGQGGMDMFESAIRSWLEVYPDVSVQYVATPLYEGDEPICRSVMVDVLSSDGQ
;
A
#
# COMPACT_ATOMS: atom_id res chain seq x y z
N GLU A 1 9.23 11.60 12.33
CA GLU A 1 8.34 10.78 13.16
C GLU A 1 7.47 11.62 14.09
N GLN A 2 7.95 12.75 14.61
CA GLN A 2 7.13 13.68 15.43
C GLN A 2 5.95 14.24 14.63
N GLU A 3 6.10 14.44 13.32
CA GLU A 3 5.06 14.95 12.42
C GLU A 3 4.20 13.85 11.79
N SER A 4 4.66 12.60 11.83
CA SER A 4 3.99 11.46 11.21
C SER A 4 4.14 10.20 12.07
N PRO A 5 3.42 10.12 13.20
CA PRO A 5 3.45 8.94 14.08
C PRO A 5 3.12 7.68 13.30
N ASN A 6 3.88 6.60 13.52
CA ASN A 6 3.76 5.34 12.79
C ASN A 6 3.87 5.50 11.25
N TYR A 7 4.59 6.57 10.80
CA TYR A 7 4.80 6.85 9.37
C TYR A 7 3.51 7.12 8.59
N VAL A 8 2.47 7.61 9.28
CA VAL A 8 1.18 8.02 8.70
C VAL A 8 0.85 9.44 9.14
N ARG A 9 0.33 10.24 8.22
CA ARG A 9 -0.16 11.58 8.47
C ARG A 9 -1.51 11.76 7.78
N LEU A 10 -2.52 12.20 8.54
CA LEU A 10 -3.79 12.65 7.95
C LEU A 10 -3.59 14.00 7.28
N VAL A 11 -3.90 14.09 5.99
CA VAL A 11 -3.71 15.30 5.17
C VAL A 11 -5.02 15.96 4.72
N GLY A 12 -6.14 15.24 4.84
CA GLY A 12 -7.46 15.76 4.45
C GLY A 12 -8.53 14.68 4.47
N THR A 13 -9.66 14.99 3.89
CA THR A 13 -10.73 14.02 3.55
C THR A 13 -10.40 13.30 2.25
N ALA A 14 -10.84 12.04 2.15
CA ALA A 14 -10.61 11.23 0.95
C ALA A 14 -11.23 11.88 -0.30
N GLU A 15 -10.47 11.93 -1.38
CA GLU A 15 -10.89 12.43 -2.68
C GLU A 15 -10.93 11.29 -3.70
N VAL A 16 -12.13 10.81 -4.02
CA VAL A 16 -12.37 9.79 -5.02
C VAL A 16 -13.11 10.41 -6.20
N ALA A 17 -12.35 11.05 -7.10
CA ALA A 17 -12.91 11.78 -8.24
C ALA A 17 -13.62 10.87 -9.26
N GLU A 18 -13.14 9.64 -9.42
CA GLU A 18 -13.66 8.67 -10.38
C GLU A 18 -13.92 7.34 -9.68
N PRO A 19 -15.06 7.19 -9.00
CA PRO A 19 -15.39 5.94 -8.32
C PRO A 19 -15.52 4.79 -9.33
N LEU A 20 -15.07 3.62 -8.92
CA LEU A 20 -15.14 2.40 -9.72
C LEU A 20 -16.32 1.52 -9.28
N GLU A 21 -16.80 0.69 -10.20
CA GLU A 21 -17.75 -0.35 -9.89
C GLU A 21 -17.12 -1.39 -8.93
N PRO A 22 -17.90 -1.99 -8.01
CA PRO A 22 -17.40 -3.01 -7.08
C PRO A 22 -16.65 -4.13 -7.79
N GLY A 23 -15.49 -4.49 -7.25
CA GLY A 23 -14.62 -5.54 -7.80
C GLY A 23 -13.66 -5.07 -8.90
N LYS A 24 -13.68 -3.81 -9.32
CA LYS A 24 -12.77 -3.27 -10.34
C LYS A 24 -11.47 -2.77 -9.72
N VAL A 25 -10.37 -3.02 -10.45
CA VAL A 25 -9.04 -2.47 -10.18
C VAL A 25 -8.49 -1.83 -11.45
N VAL A 26 -7.93 -0.65 -11.32
CA VAL A 26 -7.27 0.08 -12.42
C VAL A 26 -5.86 0.44 -12.00
N TYR A 27 -4.88 0.00 -12.76
CA TYR A 27 -3.48 0.37 -12.63
C TYR A 27 -3.14 1.36 -13.74
N GLU A 28 -2.61 2.54 -13.40
CA GLU A 28 -2.21 3.54 -14.40
C GLU A 28 -0.95 3.12 -15.18
N GLY A 29 -0.29 2.06 -14.73
CA GLY A 29 0.91 1.53 -15.36
C GLY A 29 2.19 2.25 -14.92
N LEU A 30 3.21 2.15 -15.78
CA LEU A 30 4.51 2.78 -15.52
C LEU A 30 4.63 4.06 -16.36
N ASP A 31 5.26 5.09 -15.77
CA ASP A 31 5.60 6.31 -16.49
C ASP A 31 6.83 6.14 -17.40
N ALA A 32 7.25 7.21 -18.08
CA ALA A 32 8.40 7.20 -18.99
C ALA A 32 9.74 6.89 -18.29
N LEU A 33 9.81 7.04 -16.97
CA LEU A 33 10.98 6.69 -16.15
C LEU A 33 10.88 5.27 -15.55
N GLY A 34 9.84 4.51 -15.91
CA GLY A 34 9.58 3.17 -15.39
C GLY A 34 9.04 3.15 -13.96
N ARG A 35 8.55 4.29 -13.44
CA ARG A 35 8.01 4.41 -12.09
C ARG A 35 6.53 4.05 -12.09
N THR A 36 6.10 3.37 -11.04
CA THR A 36 4.70 2.92 -10.88
C THR A 36 3.78 4.12 -10.68
N GLY A 37 2.70 4.15 -11.43
CA GLY A 37 1.63 5.14 -11.32
C GLY A 37 0.62 4.80 -10.24
N ARG A 38 -0.48 5.55 -10.23
CA ARG A 38 -1.58 5.42 -9.28
C ARG A 38 -2.33 4.10 -9.48
N VAL A 39 -2.81 3.54 -8.37
CA VAL A 39 -3.71 2.38 -8.34
C VAL A 39 -5.05 2.80 -7.77
N ARG A 40 -6.13 2.42 -8.44
CA ARG A 40 -7.50 2.62 -7.97
C ARG A 40 -8.22 1.29 -7.89
N ALA A 41 -9.05 1.09 -6.87
CA ALA A 41 -9.83 -0.12 -6.71
C ALA A 41 -11.18 0.18 -6.03
N CYS A 42 -12.20 -0.59 -6.35
CA CYS A 42 -13.39 -0.72 -5.53
C CYS A 42 -13.37 -2.10 -4.87
N ILE A 43 -12.82 -2.14 -3.66
CA ILE A 43 -12.51 -3.37 -2.95
C ILE A 43 -13.80 -3.97 -2.38
N THR A 44 -13.98 -5.27 -2.57
CA THR A 44 -15.11 -6.04 -2.04
C THR A 44 -14.62 -7.15 -1.11
N ARG A 45 -15.55 -7.69 -0.32
CA ARG A 45 -15.29 -8.88 0.49
C ARG A 45 -14.77 -10.05 -0.34
N GLN A 46 -15.34 -10.26 -1.54
CA GLN A 46 -14.90 -11.31 -2.44
C GLN A 46 -13.41 -11.14 -2.84
N MET A 47 -13.00 -9.92 -3.21
CA MET A 47 -11.59 -9.64 -3.54
C MET A 47 -10.65 -9.95 -2.38
N MET A 48 -11.07 -9.62 -1.15
CA MET A 48 -10.29 -9.94 0.05
C MET A 48 -10.17 -11.44 0.27
N ASP A 49 -11.26 -12.19 0.15
CA ASP A 49 -11.26 -13.65 0.36
C ASP A 49 -10.40 -14.35 -0.71
N GLU A 50 -10.51 -13.97 -1.97
CA GLU A 50 -9.69 -14.47 -3.07
C GLU A 50 -8.20 -14.09 -2.90
N GLY A 51 -7.92 -12.84 -2.51
CA GLY A 51 -6.57 -12.35 -2.28
C GLY A 51 -5.87 -13.06 -1.13
N ARG A 52 -6.59 -13.37 -0.07
CA ARG A 52 -6.09 -14.18 1.07
C ARG A 52 -5.83 -15.63 0.68
N ALA A 53 -6.68 -16.22 -0.14
CA ALA A 53 -6.54 -17.60 -0.62
C ALA A 53 -5.38 -17.78 -1.62
N ARG A 54 -5.01 -16.69 -2.33
CA ARG A 54 -3.93 -16.72 -3.32
C ARG A 54 -2.58 -16.99 -2.67
N ALA A 55 -1.81 -17.96 -3.17
CA ALA A 55 -0.47 -18.25 -2.69
C ALA A 55 0.46 -17.01 -2.80
N ARG A 56 1.44 -16.90 -1.92
CA ARG A 56 2.48 -15.87 -2.04
C ARG A 56 3.36 -16.16 -3.23
N SER A 57 3.64 -15.14 -4.05
CA SER A 57 4.67 -15.25 -5.08
C SER A 57 6.03 -15.54 -4.46
N ARG A 58 6.78 -16.44 -5.07
CA ARG A 58 8.16 -16.75 -4.63
C ARG A 58 9.15 -15.65 -4.98
N SER A 59 8.82 -14.86 -6.01
CA SER A 59 9.62 -13.73 -6.48
C SER A 59 8.70 -12.64 -6.99
N LEU A 60 8.94 -11.41 -6.56
CA LEU A 60 8.29 -10.22 -7.09
C LEU A 60 9.28 -9.50 -8.01
N PRO A 61 8.82 -8.86 -9.10
CA PRO A 61 9.68 -8.04 -9.94
C PRO A 61 10.22 -6.84 -9.18
N ASP A 62 11.36 -6.31 -9.63
CA ASP A 62 12.03 -5.17 -9.03
C ASP A 62 11.41 -3.86 -9.51
N PRO A 63 10.77 -3.07 -8.63
CA PRO A 63 10.24 -1.76 -9.00
C PRO A 63 11.37 -0.75 -9.22
N SER A 64 11.01 0.39 -9.83
CA SER A 64 11.93 1.51 -10.02
C SER A 64 12.65 1.86 -8.70
N GLY A 65 13.95 2.10 -8.77
CA GLY A 65 14.79 2.40 -7.60
C GLY A 65 15.17 1.20 -6.73
N TRP A 66 14.82 -0.04 -7.13
CA TRP A 66 15.22 -1.22 -6.38
C TRP A 66 16.75 -1.35 -6.35
N PRO A 67 17.38 -1.48 -5.17
CA PRO A 67 18.82 -1.55 -5.07
C PRO A 67 19.36 -2.89 -5.61
N SER A 68 20.58 -2.88 -6.18
CA SER A 68 21.27 -4.10 -6.62
C SER A 68 21.51 -5.09 -5.48
N HIS A 69 21.67 -4.57 -4.26
CA HIS A 69 21.76 -5.33 -3.02
C HIS A 69 20.85 -4.67 -1.99
N ASN A 70 19.93 -5.45 -1.43
CA ASN A 70 19.12 -4.97 -0.32
C ASN A 70 19.97 -4.98 0.97
N GLU A 71 19.72 -4.03 1.83
CA GLU A 71 20.44 -3.88 3.09
C GLU A 71 19.61 -4.43 4.25
N GLU A 72 20.26 -5.10 5.19
CA GLU A 72 19.67 -5.36 6.49
C GLU A 72 19.83 -4.15 7.38
N ALA A 73 18.78 -3.77 8.08
CA ALA A 73 18.76 -2.64 8.98
C ALA A 73 18.30 -3.05 10.38
N SER A 74 18.83 -2.34 11.36
CA SER A 74 18.34 -2.37 12.74
C SER A 74 17.70 -1.03 13.03
N ILE A 75 16.38 -1.02 13.23
CA ILE A 75 15.61 0.19 13.44
C ILE A 75 14.96 0.14 14.81
N GLU A 76 15.28 1.10 15.67
CA GLU A 76 14.61 1.24 16.96
C GLU A 76 13.19 1.78 16.74
N LEU A 77 12.21 1.06 17.24
CA LEU A 77 10.80 1.39 17.15
C LEU A 77 10.38 2.28 18.34
N PRO A 78 9.28 3.04 18.21
CA PRO A 78 8.82 3.94 19.28
C PRO A 78 8.53 3.26 20.62
N ASP A 79 8.23 1.96 20.60
CA ASP A 79 7.99 1.15 21.81
C ASP A 79 9.26 0.53 22.40
N GLY A 80 10.44 0.89 21.87
CA GLY A 80 11.75 0.40 22.31
C GLY A 80 12.15 -0.96 21.76
N ARG A 81 11.30 -1.62 20.97
CA ARG A 81 11.72 -2.83 20.22
C ARG A 81 12.68 -2.46 19.12
N ILE A 82 13.51 -3.40 18.69
CA ILE A 82 14.40 -3.23 17.55
C ILE A 82 13.92 -4.15 16.44
N TYR A 83 13.56 -3.55 15.30
CA TYR A 83 13.37 -4.30 14.08
C TYR A 83 14.73 -4.68 13.49
N HIS A 84 14.91 -5.95 13.17
CA HIS A 84 16.06 -6.45 12.41
C HIS A 84 15.54 -7.11 11.12
N GLY A 85 15.98 -6.66 9.97
CA GLY A 85 15.59 -7.24 8.69
C GLY A 85 15.86 -6.32 7.50
N TRP A 86 15.25 -6.65 6.37
CA TRP A 86 15.45 -5.92 5.13
C TRP A 86 14.91 -4.49 5.21
N PHE A 87 15.74 -3.52 4.85
CA PHE A 87 15.36 -2.11 4.83
C PHE A 87 14.40 -1.79 3.69
N TRP A 88 14.70 -2.29 2.47
CA TRP A 88 13.87 -2.07 1.30
C TRP A 88 12.84 -3.19 1.12
N ASN A 89 11.64 -2.80 0.74
CA ASN A 89 10.51 -3.70 0.49
C ASN A 89 9.95 -3.43 -0.92
N ARG A 90 9.56 -4.50 -1.61
CA ARG A 90 8.69 -4.42 -2.80
C ARG A 90 7.28 -4.24 -2.30
N SER A 91 6.91 -2.97 -2.07
CA SER A 91 5.65 -2.62 -1.43
C SER A 91 4.52 -2.60 -2.45
N HIS A 92 3.44 -3.33 -2.17
CA HIS A 92 2.22 -3.24 -2.97
C HIS A 92 1.52 -1.92 -2.71
N LEU A 93 1.04 -1.25 -3.77
CA LEU A 93 0.15 -0.09 -3.64
C LEU A 93 -1.27 -0.52 -3.27
N LEU A 94 -1.77 -1.61 -3.83
CA LEU A 94 -2.95 -2.33 -3.38
C LEU A 94 -2.50 -3.69 -2.85
N ALA A 95 -2.78 -3.96 -1.58
CA ALA A 95 -2.36 -5.20 -0.93
C ALA A 95 -2.82 -6.45 -1.68
N LYS A 96 -1.97 -7.45 -1.74
CA LYS A 96 -2.31 -8.77 -2.25
C LYS A 96 -3.56 -9.35 -1.57
N SER A 97 -3.64 -9.18 -0.24
CA SER A 97 -4.78 -9.64 0.57
C SER A 97 -6.08 -8.91 0.29
N LEU A 98 -6.05 -7.83 -0.47
CA LEU A 98 -7.20 -7.04 -0.93
C LEU A 98 -7.41 -7.15 -2.44
N GLY A 99 -6.74 -8.09 -3.10
CA GLY A 99 -6.89 -8.35 -4.53
C GLY A 99 -5.82 -7.70 -5.43
N GLY A 100 -4.80 -7.03 -4.86
CA GLY A 100 -3.72 -6.42 -5.62
C GLY A 100 -2.86 -7.44 -6.38
N SER A 101 -2.37 -7.07 -7.56
CA SER A 101 -1.49 -7.91 -8.37
C SER A 101 -0.04 -7.91 -7.85
N ASP A 102 0.74 -8.90 -8.26
CA ASP A 102 2.18 -9.00 -7.98
C ASP A 102 3.03 -8.42 -9.14
N GLU A 103 2.41 -7.64 -10.03
CA GLU A 103 3.05 -7.04 -11.20
C GLU A 103 3.66 -5.67 -10.87
N LEU A 104 4.63 -5.22 -11.69
CA LEU A 104 5.32 -3.93 -11.52
C LEU A 104 4.37 -2.75 -11.37
N GLN A 105 3.26 -2.75 -12.09
CA GLN A 105 2.24 -1.69 -12.05
C GLN A 105 1.55 -1.53 -10.68
N ASN A 106 1.81 -2.43 -9.73
CA ASN A 106 1.31 -2.38 -8.37
C ASN A 106 2.42 -2.33 -7.31
N LEU A 107 3.67 -2.23 -7.70
CA LEU A 107 4.81 -2.31 -6.80
C LEU A 107 5.62 -1.02 -6.82
N VAL A 108 6.02 -0.56 -5.64
CA VAL A 108 6.99 0.52 -5.44
C VAL A 108 8.13 0.04 -4.56
N CYS A 109 9.31 0.62 -4.75
CA CYS A 109 10.41 0.48 -3.82
C CYS A 109 10.10 1.35 -2.60
N GLY A 110 9.80 0.74 -1.48
CA GLY A 110 9.50 1.42 -0.22
C GLY A 110 10.38 0.93 0.91
N THR A 111 10.50 1.73 1.97
CA THR A 111 11.15 1.25 3.19
C THR A 111 10.23 0.30 3.95
N ARG A 112 10.81 -0.53 4.82
CA ARG A 112 10.01 -1.37 5.72
C ARG A 112 9.00 -0.54 6.51
N MET A 113 9.40 0.65 6.98
CA MET A 113 8.55 1.54 7.77
C MET A 113 7.39 2.12 6.96
N GLN A 114 7.63 2.50 5.70
CA GLN A 114 6.58 2.96 4.80
C GLN A 114 5.56 1.83 4.54
N ASN A 115 6.01 0.60 4.44
CA ASN A 115 5.16 -0.55 4.14
C ASN A 115 4.28 -0.95 5.34
N VAL A 116 4.87 -1.12 6.51
CA VAL A 116 4.16 -1.67 7.69
C VAL A 116 4.22 -0.81 8.95
N GLY A 117 4.90 0.34 8.89
CA GLY A 117 5.08 1.21 10.06
C GLY A 117 5.97 0.60 11.14
N ALA A 118 5.85 1.13 12.34
CA ALA A 118 6.57 0.68 13.52
C ALA A 118 5.97 -0.58 14.16
N ASN A 119 4.66 -0.74 14.02
CA ASN A 119 3.93 -1.89 14.53
C ASN A 119 3.06 -2.45 13.42
N ASP A 120 3.07 -3.76 13.25
CA ASP A 120 2.27 -4.45 12.23
C ASP A 120 0.78 -4.07 12.35
N GLY A 121 0.17 -3.65 11.25
CA GLY A 121 -1.21 -3.22 11.17
C GLY A 121 -1.52 -1.82 11.74
N GLN A 122 -0.53 -1.10 12.27
CA GLN A 122 -0.74 0.18 12.96
C GLN A 122 -0.02 1.37 12.30
N GLY A 123 0.69 1.14 11.21
CA GLY A 123 1.42 2.19 10.52
C GLY A 123 1.75 1.87 9.08
N GLY A 124 2.29 2.87 8.36
CA GLY A 124 2.57 2.74 6.94
C GLY A 124 1.34 2.37 6.14
N MET A 125 1.54 1.68 5.03
CA MET A 125 0.45 1.19 4.17
C MET A 125 -0.44 0.17 4.89
N ASP A 126 0.12 -0.68 5.74
CA ASP A 126 -0.60 -1.76 6.42
C ASP A 126 -1.69 -1.26 7.38
N MET A 127 -1.61 -0.03 7.86
CA MET A 127 -2.68 0.58 8.67
C MET A 127 -4.00 0.63 7.90
N PHE A 128 -3.98 1.16 6.68
CA PHE A 128 -5.17 1.27 5.82
C PHE A 128 -5.66 -0.11 5.39
N GLU A 129 -4.74 -0.99 5.01
CA GLU A 129 -5.04 -2.34 4.58
C GLU A 129 -5.72 -3.14 5.70
N SER A 130 -5.22 -3.04 6.93
CA SER A 130 -5.79 -3.68 8.10
C SER A 130 -7.16 -3.13 8.47
N ALA A 131 -7.36 -1.81 8.37
CA ALA A 131 -8.64 -1.18 8.59
C ALA A 131 -9.69 -1.66 7.57
N ILE A 132 -9.33 -1.70 6.28
CA ILE A 132 -10.22 -2.19 5.22
C ILE A 132 -10.58 -3.66 5.43
N ARG A 133 -9.60 -4.51 5.76
CA ARG A 133 -9.85 -5.93 6.04
C ARG A 133 -10.84 -6.10 7.18
N SER A 134 -10.63 -5.40 8.29
CA SER A 134 -11.51 -5.46 9.45
C SER A 134 -12.91 -4.96 9.13
N TRP A 135 -13.02 -3.88 8.34
CA TRP A 135 -14.30 -3.32 7.92
C TRP A 135 -15.11 -4.31 7.06
N LEU A 136 -14.48 -4.90 6.05
CA LEU A 136 -15.12 -5.88 5.18
C LEU A 136 -15.45 -7.21 5.88
N GLU A 137 -14.78 -7.55 6.99
CA GLU A 137 -15.14 -8.69 7.83
C GLU A 137 -16.45 -8.45 8.58
N VAL A 138 -16.66 -7.23 9.05
CA VAL A 138 -17.88 -6.85 9.80
C VAL A 138 -19.04 -6.53 8.84
N TYR A 139 -18.74 -5.87 7.71
CA TYR A 139 -19.72 -5.39 6.74
C TYR A 139 -19.45 -5.98 5.35
N PRO A 140 -19.78 -7.26 5.11
CA PRO A 140 -19.39 -7.96 3.87
C PRO A 140 -20.09 -7.45 2.60
N ASP A 141 -21.20 -6.73 2.75
CA ASP A 141 -22.00 -6.20 1.63
C ASP A 141 -21.59 -4.79 1.20
N VAL A 142 -20.67 -4.15 1.94
CA VAL A 142 -20.13 -2.84 1.52
C VAL A 142 -18.97 -3.02 0.54
N SER A 143 -18.69 -1.97 -0.21
CA SER A 143 -17.48 -1.85 -1.02
C SER A 143 -16.67 -0.65 -0.58
N VAL A 144 -15.37 -0.68 -0.82
CA VAL A 144 -14.44 0.37 -0.39
C VAL A 144 -13.71 0.92 -1.61
N GLN A 145 -13.96 2.20 -1.94
CA GLN A 145 -13.15 2.92 -2.90
C GLN A 145 -11.78 3.17 -2.28
N TYR A 146 -10.76 2.81 -3.00
CA TYR A 146 -9.37 2.90 -2.59
C TYR A 146 -8.53 3.51 -3.70
N VAL A 147 -7.74 4.52 -3.37
CA VAL A 147 -6.80 5.14 -4.30
C VAL A 147 -5.45 5.23 -3.61
N ALA A 148 -4.42 4.66 -4.20
CA ALA A 148 -3.03 4.79 -3.75
C ALA A 148 -2.21 5.53 -4.82
N THR A 149 -1.68 6.68 -4.45
CA THR A 149 -0.90 7.55 -5.35
C THR A 149 0.52 7.67 -4.82
N PRO A 150 1.52 7.06 -5.48
CA PRO A 150 2.91 7.26 -5.13
C PRO A 150 3.35 8.67 -5.54
N LEU A 151 3.99 9.39 -4.63
CA LEU A 151 4.44 10.76 -4.83
C LEU A 151 5.95 10.79 -5.04
N TYR A 152 6.37 11.13 -6.24
CA TYR A 152 7.78 11.28 -6.63
C TYR A 152 8.17 12.75 -6.66
N GLU A 153 9.43 13.05 -6.45
CA GLU A 153 9.98 14.39 -6.64
C GLU A 153 10.95 14.38 -7.83
N GLY A 154 10.71 15.25 -8.81
CA GLY A 154 11.50 15.30 -10.04
C GLY A 154 11.63 13.92 -10.70
N ASP A 155 12.87 13.54 -11.03
CA ASP A 155 13.18 12.26 -11.68
C ASP A 155 13.58 11.16 -10.68
N GLU A 156 13.33 11.33 -9.39
CA GLU A 156 13.67 10.33 -8.38
C GLU A 156 12.98 8.99 -8.66
N PRO A 157 13.72 7.87 -8.61
CA PRO A 157 13.16 6.56 -8.94
C PRO A 157 12.30 5.96 -7.81
N ILE A 158 12.44 6.47 -6.58
CA ILE A 158 11.72 6.01 -5.37
C ILE A 158 10.73 7.09 -4.95
N CYS A 159 9.48 6.70 -4.70
CA CYS A 159 8.49 7.63 -4.18
C CYS A 159 8.80 8.02 -2.73
N ARG A 160 8.68 9.31 -2.41
CA ARG A 160 8.92 9.83 -1.06
C ARG A 160 7.79 9.51 -0.10
N SER A 161 6.59 9.33 -0.62
CA SER A 161 5.40 8.93 0.12
C SER A 161 4.37 8.29 -0.79
N VAL A 162 3.38 7.65 -0.19
CA VAL A 162 2.18 7.18 -0.88
C VAL A 162 0.98 7.87 -0.22
N MET A 163 0.22 8.61 -1.01
CA MET A 163 -1.06 9.16 -0.59
C MET A 163 -2.13 8.09 -0.78
N VAL A 164 -2.95 7.87 0.25
CA VAL A 164 -4.01 6.87 0.24
C VAL A 164 -5.34 7.53 0.57
N ASP A 165 -6.29 7.39 -0.34
CA ASP A 165 -7.69 7.79 -0.15
C ASP A 165 -8.56 6.56 0.01
N VAL A 166 -9.39 6.53 1.04
CA VAL A 166 -10.27 5.41 1.35
C VAL A 166 -11.66 5.94 1.67
N LEU A 167 -12.67 5.41 1.01
CA LEU A 167 -14.07 5.79 1.22
C LEU A 167 -14.97 4.56 1.10
N SER A 168 -15.66 4.22 2.18
CA SER A 168 -16.63 3.13 2.17
C SER A 168 -17.94 3.56 1.50
N SER A 169 -18.62 2.62 0.83
CA SER A 169 -19.91 2.87 0.15
C SER A 169 -21.05 3.27 1.08
N ASP A 170 -20.91 3.02 2.38
CA ASP A 170 -21.85 3.46 3.42
C ASP A 170 -21.49 4.83 4.03
N GLY A 171 -20.44 5.50 3.53
CA GLY A 171 -20.05 6.85 3.93
C GLY A 171 -19.22 6.91 5.23
N GLN A 172 -18.65 5.80 5.66
CA GLN A 172 -17.79 5.72 6.85
C GLN A 172 -16.29 5.77 6.48
#